data_612205f502bf70d06ab322c8facb67bc
#
_entry.id   612205f502bf70d06ab322c8facb67bc
#
_cell.length_a   1.000
_cell.length_b   1.000
_cell.length_c   1.000
_cell.angle_alpha   90.00
_cell.angle_beta   90.00
_cell.angle_gamma   90.00
#
_symmetry.space_group_name_H-M   'P 1'
#
loop_
_entity.id
_entity.type
_entity.pdbx_description
1 polymer ?
#
loop_
_entity_poly.entity_id
_entity_poly.type
_entity_poly.pdbx_seq_one_letter_code
_entity_poly.pdbx_strand_id
1 'polypeptide(L)'
;MEQKKEILLPAPLFRDPVYDCPTDPTVIWNEEEKMWYLFYTQRRAGAASIGVSWVHGTKIGVAVSRDGGKWLYRGTLEGLEIERGHNTFWAPEIIRAEGIYHMYVSYITGIPTDWDYPRQMLHYTSQNLWDWTFAGRVDLGSERVIDACVYEVGPRQYKLWYKDEDNGSKTTAAVSEDLYHWSVLGEEVTDCAQEGPNVFELGGMKWMISDYWKGLAVYRSDDFTHWIRCADILNESGRRPMDKGWGHHADVVVRGERAFLFYFCHP
;
A
#
# COMPACT_ATOMS: atom_id res chain seq x y z
N MET A 1 -11.93 21.07 30.49
CA MET A 1 -11.23 20.00 29.70
C MET A 1 -12.32 19.09 29.19
N GLU A 2 -12.66 19.19 27.90
CA GLU A 2 -13.54 18.19 27.26
C GLU A 2 -12.86 16.83 27.30
N GLN A 3 -13.49 15.86 27.91
CA GLN A 3 -13.06 14.47 27.82
C GLN A 3 -13.12 14.07 26.35
N LYS A 4 -11.94 13.88 25.72
CA LYS A 4 -11.86 13.29 24.37
C LYS A 4 -12.55 11.93 24.43
N LYS A 5 -13.72 11.82 23.79
CA LYS A 5 -14.47 10.58 23.72
C LYS A 5 -13.65 9.59 22.89
N GLU A 6 -13.12 8.59 23.55
CA GLU A 6 -12.40 7.50 22.89
C GLU A 6 -13.43 6.69 22.08
N ILE A 7 -13.25 6.63 20.78
CA ILE A 7 -14.11 5.83 19.89
C ILE A 7 -13.39 4.49 19.66
N LEU A 8 -13.95 3.43 20.19
CA LEU A 8 -13.47 2.09 19.95
C LEU A 8 -14.00 1.59 18.61
N LEU A 9 -13.13 1.45 17.64
CA LEU A 9 -13.45 0.86 16.34
C LEU A 9 -13.48 -0.68 16.44
N PRO A 10 -14.24 -1.38 15.55
CA PRO A 10 -14.22 -2.84 15.51
C PRO A 10 -12.83 -3.38 15.11
N ALA A 11 -12.53 -4.62 15.48
CA ALA A 11 -11.40 -5.40 14.98
C ALA A 11 -11.87 -6.79 14.53
N PRO A 12 -11.77 -7.08 13.23
CA PRO A 12 -11.19 -6.23 12.20
C PRO A 12 -12.07 -5.00 11.92
N LEU A 13 -11.45 -3.92 11.46
CA LEU A 13 -12.15 -2.71 11.02
C LEU A 13 -13.02 -3.00 9.78
N PHE A 14 -12.46 -3.79 8.86
CA PHE A 14 -13.10 -4.24 7.64
C PHE A 14 -12.70 -5.69 7.34
N ARG A 15 -13.61 -6.44 6.76
CA ARG A 15 -13.43 -7.79 6.26
C ARG A 15 -14.15 -7.90 4.92
N ASP A 16 -13.45 -8.38 3.90
CA ASP A 16 -14.06 -8.55 2.58
C ASP A 16 -15.13 -9.65 2.64
N PRO A 17 -16.41 -9.36 2.29
CA PRO A 17 -17.48 -10.34 2.40
C PRO A 17 -17.44 -11.45 1.35
N VAL A 18 -16.56 -11.34 0.33
CA VAL A 18 -16.43 -12.29 -0.77
C VAL A 18 -15.13 -13.10 -0.67
N TYR A 19 -14.01 -12.42 -0.46
CA TYR A 19 -12.67 -13.04 -0.43
C TYR A 19 -12.11 -13.22 0.98
N ASP A 20 -12.69 -12.52 1.96
CA ASP A 20 -12.41 -12.59 3.38
C ASP A 20 -11.08 -11.95 3.84
N CYS A 21 -10.03 -11.92 3.05
CA CYS A 21 -8.70 -11.49 3.47
C CYS A 21 -8.23 -10.24 2.71
N PRO A 22 -8.67 -9.03 3.10
CA PRO A 22 -8.11 -7.78 2.58
C PRO A 22 -6.71 -7.56 3.16
N THR A 23 -5.72 -7.32 2.29
CA THR A 23 -4.33 -7.00 2.68
C THR A 23 -3.82 -5.80 1.90
N ASP A 24 -2.67 -5.28 2.28
CA ASP A 24 -1.97 -4.21 1.57
C ASP A 24 -2.90 -3.01 1.26
N PRO A 25 -3.46 -2.35 2.29
CA PRO A 25 -4.46 -1.31 2.11
C PRO A 25 -3.86 0.00 1.60
N THR A 26 -4.65 0.74 0.82
CA THR A 26 -4.47 2.17 0.53
C THR A 26 -5.79 2.89 0.74
N VAL A 27 -5.77 4.00 1.47
CA VAL A 27 -6.95 4.79 1.82
C VAL A 27 -6.86 6.19 1.25
N ILE A 28 -7.78 6.54 0.37
CA ILE A 28 -7.79 7.85 -0.28
C ILE A 28 -9.16 8.51 -0.22
N TRP A 29 -9.18 9.84 -0.19
CA TRP A 29 -10.40 10.62 -0.25
C TRP A 29 -10.87 10.84 -1.69
N ASN A 30 -12.10 10.45 -1.99
CA ASN A 30 -12.74 10.78 -3.26
C ASN A 30 -13.37 12.17 -3.16
N GLU A 31 -12.82 13.11 -3.94
CA GLU A 31 -13.25 14.51 -3.91
C GLU A 31 -14.65 14.74 -4.51
N GLU A 32 -15.07 13.91 -5.44
CA GLU A 32 -16.38 14.01 -6.07
C GLU A 32 -17.48 13.43 -5.18
N GLU A 33 -17.32 12.19 -4.73
CA GLU A 33 -18.31 11.49 -3.91
C GLU A 33 -18.28 11.89 -2.43
N LYS A 34 -17.23 12.63 -1.98
CA LYS A 34 -17.02 13.03 -0.58
C LYS A 34 -17.03 11.83 0.36
N MET A 35 -16.29 10.79 -0.03
CA MET A 35 -16.15 9.53 0.70
C MET A 35 -14.70 9.07 0.74
N TRP A 36 -14.35 8.32 1.76
CA TRP A 36 -13.13 7.55 1.83
C TRP A 36 -13.24 6.30 0.98
N TYR A 37 -12.21 6.01 0.21
CA TYR A 37 -12.03 4.78 -0.53
C TYR A 37 -10.89 3.98 0.09
N LEU A 38 -11.09 2.70 0.26
CA LEU A 38 -10.11 1.71 0.66
C LEU A 38 -9.90 0.75 -0.51
N PHE A 39 -8.72 0.74 -1.06
CA PHE A 39 -8.25 -0.24 -2.03
C PHE A 39 -7.35 -1.23 -1.33
N TYR A 40 -7.37 -2.49 -1.76
CA TYR A 40 -6.60 -3.54 -1.10
C TYR A 40 -6.41 -4.75 -2.01
N THR A 41 -5.40 -5.55 -1.73
CA THR A 41 -5.22 -6.87 -2.35
C THR A 41 -6.28 -7.82 -1.83
N GLN A 42 -7.07 -8.41 -2.73
CA GLN A 42 -8.10 -9.41 -2.38
C GLN A 42 -7.48 -10.81 -2.28
N ARG A 43 -6.97 -11.19 -1.12
CA ARG A 43 -6.48 -12.54 -0.89
C ARG A 43 -7.61 -13.50 -0.52
N ARG A 44 -7.45 -14.77 -0.91
CA ARG A 44 -8.36 -15.85 -0.53
C ARG A 44 -7.98 -16.37 0.85
N ALA A 45 -8.84 -16.19 1.84
CA ALA A 45 -8.61 -16.76 3.16
C ALA A 45 -8.76 -18.29 3.14
N GLY A 46 -7.85 -19.00 3.83
CA GLY A 46 -7.94 -20.42 4.06
C GLY A 46 -7.90 -21.33 2.81
N ALA A 47 -7.46 -20.80 1.67
CA ALA A 47 -7.34 -21.60 0.46
C ALA A 47 -6.18 -22.60 0.56
N ALA A 48 -6.49 -23.88 0.53
CA ALA A 48 -5.47 -24.90 0.27
C ALA A 48 -4.92 -24.68 -1.15
N SER A 49 -3.62 -24.50 -1.27
CA SER A 49 -2.99 -24.17 -2.54
C SER A 49 -1.63 -24.83 -2.71
N ILE A 50 -1.18 -24.92 -3.95
CA ILE A 50 0.16 -25.44 -4.26
C ILE A 50 1.17 -24.32 -4.03
N GLY A 51 2.18 -24.56 -3.20
CA GLY A 51 3.24 -23.60 -2.93
C GLY A 51 2.69 -22.25 -2.46
N VAL A 52 3.11 -21.17 -3.10
CA VAL A 52 2.70 -19.80 -2.76
C VAL A 52 1.53 -19.29 -3.61
N SER A 53 0.84 -20.14 -4.35
CA SER A 53 -0.29 -19.72 -5.20
C SER A 53 -1.47 -19.12 -4.42
N TRP A 54 -1.49 -19.25 -3.09
CA TRP A 54 -2.51 -18.64 -2.23
C TRP A 54 -2.44 -17.10 -2.17
N VAL A 55 -1.26 -16.51 -2.40
CA VAL A 55 -1.08 -15.05 -2.49
C VAL A 55 -1.24 -14.53 -3.91
N HIS A 56 -1.26 -15.39 -4.93
CA HIS A 56 -1.38 -15.03 -6.32
C HIS A 56 -2.82 -15.15 -6.86
N GLY A 57 -3.05 -14.66 -8.07
CA GLY A 57 -4.38 -14.61 -8.70
C GLY A 57 -5.33 -13.65 -7.99
N THR A 58 -4.77 -12.68 -7.29
CA THR A 58 -5.49 -11.64 -6.55
C THR A 58 -5.91 -10.50 -7.46
N LYS A 59 -6.97 -9.83 -7.07
CA LYS A 59 -7.46 -8.59 -7.69
C LYS A 59 -7.38 -7.45 -6.66
N ILE A 60 -7.76 -6.26 -7.05
CA ILE A 60 -7.87 -5.10 -6.17
C ILE A 60 -9.32 -4.91 -5.76
N GLY A 61 -9.58 -5.07 -4.46
CA GLY A 61 -10.89 -4.84 -3.87
C GLY A 61 -11.12 -3.38 -3.53
N VAL A 62 -12.40 -2.99 -3.46
CA VAL A 62 -12.81 -1.63 -3.14
C VAL A 62 -13.86 -1.64 -2.04
N ALA A 63 -13.63 -0.85 -1.00
CA ALA A 63 -14.63 -0.51 0.00
C ALA A 63 -14.69 1.01 0.21
N VAL A 64 -15.82 1.51 0.66
CA VAL A 64 -16.02 2.95 0.87
C VAL A 64 -16.53 3.24 2.27
N SER A 65 -16.22 4.45 2.77
CA SER A 65 -16.66 4.91 4.08
C SER A 65 -16.91 6.41 4.08
N ARG A 66 -17.88 6.86 4.89
CA ARG A 66 -18.10 8.29 5.15
C ARG A 66 -17.31 8.81 6.35
N ASP A 67 -17.00 7.93 7.28
CA ASP A 67 -16.43 8.29 8.59
C ASP A 67 -15.08 7.60 8.91
N GLY A 68 -14.60 6.73 7.99
CA GLY A 68 -13.38 5.95 8.18
C GLY A 68 -13.53 4.78 9.18
N GLY A 69 -14.67 4.67 9.84
CA GLY A 69 -14.93 3.64 10.87
C GLY A 69 -15.88 2.53 10.42
N LYS A 70 -16.76 2.82 9.45
CA LYS A 70 -17.70 1.87 8.88
C LYS A 70 -17.49 1.77 7.38
N TRP A 71 -17.11 0.60 6.92
CA TRP A 71 -16.76 0.35 5.52
C TRP A 71 -17.81 -0.51 4.83
N LEU A 72 -18.16 -0.13 3.61
CA LEU A 72 -19.07 -0.86 2.74
C LEU A 72 -18.26 -1.40 1.55
N TYR A 73 -18.25 -2.72 1.40
CA TYR A 73 -17.69 -3.37 0.22
C TYR A 73 -18.44 -2.93 -1.05
N ARG A 74 -17.71 -2.60 -2.09
CA ARG A 74 -18.27 -2.12 -3.34
C ARG A 74 -17.95 -3.03 -4.53
N GLY A 75 -17.02 -3.92 -4.38
CA GLY A 75 -16.63 -4.84 -5.44
C GLY A 75 -15.13 -4.93 -5.66
N THR A 76 -14.78 -5.43 -6.82
CA THR A 76 -13.43 -5.57 -7.33
C THR A 76 -13.23 -4.60 -8.47
N LEU A 77 -12.06 -3.99 -8.59
CA LEU A 77 -11.72 -3.19 -9.77
C LEU A 77 -11.65 -4.10 -11.00
N GLU A 78 -12.28 -3.63 -12.06
CA GLU A 78 -12.26 -4.27 -13.36
C GLU A 78 -11.44 -3.45 -14.36
N GLY A 79 -11.04 -4.07 -15.47
CA GLY A 79 -10.32 -3.36 -16.54
C GLY A 79 -8.83 -3.10 -16.26
N LEU A 80 -8.26 -3.66 -15.20
CA LEU A 80 -6.82 -3.54 -14.91
C LEU A 80 -5.97 -4.53 -15.72
N GLU A 81 -6.56 -5.52 -16.37
CA GLU A 81 -5.83 -6.53 -17.13
C GLU A 81 -5.15 -5.94 -18.35
N ILE A 82 -3.84 -6.12 -18.46
CA ILE A 82 -3.03 -5.67 -19.60
C ILE A 82 -2.78 -6.79 -20.61
N GLU A 83 -3.09 -8.02 -20.25
CA GLU A 83 -2.98 -9.22 -21.10
C GLU A 83 -4.04 -10.26 -20.73
N ARG A 84 -4.19 -11.27 -21.58
CA ARG A 84 -5.16 -12.35 -21.35
C ARG A 84 -4.70 -13.29 -20.24
N GLY A 85 -5.65 -13.77 -19.46
CA GLY A 85 -5.42 -14.75 -18.40
C GLY A 85 -5.90 -14.27 -17.04
N HIS A 86 -5.66 -15.09 -16.05
CA HIS A 86 -5.89 -14.72 -14.66
C HIS A 86 -4.53 -14.32 -14.07
N ASN A 87 -4.34 -13.03 -13.85
CA ASN A 87 -3.09 -12.46 -13.38
C ASN A 87 -3.17 -12.03 -11.92
N THR A 88 -2.06 -11.62 -11.36
CA THR A 88 -1.92 -11.25 -9.96
C THR A 88 -1.69 -9.74 -9.85
N PHE A 89 -2.46 -9.09 -8.99
CA PHE A 89 -2.31 -7.69 -8.61
C PHE A 89 -2.13 -7.59 -7.10
N TRP A 90 -1.10 -6.83 -6.63
CA TRP A 90 -0.84 -6.60 -5.24
C TRP A 90 -0.62 -5.12 -4.93
N ALA A 91 -0.91 -4.76 -3.68
CA ALA A 91 -0.50 -3.52 -3.05
C ALA A 91 -0.71 -2.28 -3.94
N PRO A 92 -1.95 -1.87 -4.13
CA PRO A 92 -2.24 -0.63 -4.84
C PRO A 92 -1.77 0.57 -4.01
N GLU A 93 -1.03 1.47 -4.62
CA GLU A 93 -0.72 2.79 -4.07
C GLU A 93 -1.41 3.86 -4.91
N ILE A 94 -2.07 4.83 -4.28
CA ILE A 94 -2.83 5.84 -5.00
C ILE A 94 -2.51 7.25 -4.49
N ILE A 95 -2.04 8.10 -5.40
CA ILE A 95 -1.87 9.54 -5.16
C ILE A 95 -2.80 10.36 -6.06
N ARG A 96 -3.28 11.50 -5.57
CA ARG A 96 -3.99 12.48 -6.38
C ARG A 96 -3.11 13.68 -6.65
N ALA A 97 -2.85 13.97 -7.92
CA ALA A 97 -2.08 15.12 -8.35
C ALA A 97 -2.77 15.80 -9.54
N GLU A 98 -2.79 17.11 -9.57
CA GLU A 98 -3.35 17.94 -10.65
C GLU A 98 -4.79 17.53 -11.06
N GLY A 99 -5.58 17.02 -10.11
CA GLY A 99 -6.97 16.59 -10.33
C GLY A 99 -7.14 15.15 -10.83
N ILE A 100 -6.05 14.44 -11.07
CA ILE A 100 -6.03 13.06 -11.55
C ILE A 100 -5.56 12.14 -10.42
N TYR A 101 -6.16 10.96 -10.31
CA TYR A 101 -5.68 9.88 -9.44
C TYR A 101 -4.71 9.00 -10.23
N HIS A 102 -3.55 8.73 -9.65
CA HIS A 102 -2.52 7.85 -10.18
C HIS A 102 -2.41 6.63 -9.27
N MET A 103 -2.56 5.43 -9.84
CA MET A 103 -2.40 4.18 -9.11
C MET A 103 -1.16 3.44 -9.62
N TYR A 104 -0.32 3.05 -8.68
CA TYR A 104 0.80 2.14 -8.91
C TYR A 104 0.47 0.80 -8.26
N VAL A 105 0.57 -0.28 -9.00
CA VAL A 105 0.18 -1.60 -8.52
C VAL A 105 1.19 -2.66 -8.96
N SER A 106 1.57 -3.51 -8.03
CA SER A 106 2.45 -4.64 -8.32
C SER A 106 1.73 -5.68 -9.16
N TYR A 107 2.36 -6.16 -10.21
CA TYR A 107 1.77 -7.07 -11.19
C TYR A 107 2.65 -8.28 -11.46
N ILE A 108 2.02 -9.44 -11.57
CA ILE A 108 2.66 -10.69 -11.95
C ILE A 108 1.76 -11.40 -12.96
N THR A 109 2.35 -11.87 -14.06
CA THR A 109 1.64 -12.69 -15.04
C THR A 109 1.25 -14.04 -14.45
N GLY A 110 -0.03 -14.37 -14.50
CA GLY A 110 -0.56 -15.67 -14.06
C GLY A 110 -0.65 -15.84 -12.54
N ILE A 111 -0.64 -17.10 -12.12
CA ILE A 111 -0.73 -17.55 -10.73
C ILE A 111 0.47 -18.45 -10.41
N PRO A 112 1.63 -17.89 -10.11
CA PRO A 112 2.81 -18.67 -9.76
C PRO A 112 2.62 -19.52 -8.51
N THR A 113 3.36 -20.63 -8.45
CA THR A 113 3.39 -21.54 -7.30
C THR A 113 4.65 -21.40 -6.45
N ASP A 114 5.58 -20.58 -6.88
CA ASP A 114 6.82 -20.23 -6.19
C ASP A 114 7.11 -18.73 -6.31
N TRP A 115 8.19 -18.26 -5.70
CA TRP A 115 8.57 -16.84 -5.68
C TRP A 115 9.47 -16.43 -6.85
N ASP A 116 9.80 -17.33 -7.77
CA ASP A 116 10.77 -17.06 -8.84
C ASP A 116 10.12 -16.57 -10.14
N TYR A 117 9.30 -15.53 -10.04
CA TYR A 117 8.63 -14.89 -11.18
C TYR A 117 8.89 -13.39 -11.20
N PRO A 118 9.02 -12.79 -12.40
CA PRO A 118 9.11 -11.33 -12.53
C PRO A 118 7.90 -10.61 -11.92
N ARG A 119 8.19 -9.48 -11.28
CA ARG A 119 7.20 -8.58 -10.69
C ARG A 119 7.42 -7.20 -11.26
N GLN A 120 6.35 -6.61 -11.74
CA GLN A 120 6.41 -5.32 -12.44
C GLN A 120 5.53 -4.32 -11.72
N MET A 121 5.90 -3.05 -11.78
CA MET A 121 5.04 -1.97 -11.34
C MET A 121 4.25 -1.44 -12.53
N LEU A 122 2.91 -1.47 -12.43
CA LEU A 122 2.02 -0.89 -13.45
C LEU A 122 1.46 0.44 -12.95
N HIS A 123 1.32 1.38 -13.85
CA HIS A 123 0.73 2.69 -13.61
C HIS A 123 -0.60 2.83 -14.33
N TYR A 124 -1.60 3.28 -13.61
CA TYR A 124 -2.94 3.60 -14.12
C TYR A 124 -3.34 5.01 -13.68
N THR A 125 -4.25 5.62 -14.44
CA THR A 125 -4.84 6.92 -14.10
C THR A 125 -6.36 6.85 -14.07
N SER A 126 -6.99 7.66 -13.20
CA SER A 126 -8.43 7.76 -13.08
C SER A 126 -8.87 9.17 -12.69
N GLN A 127 -10.08 9.56 -13.06
CA GLN A 127 -10.71 10.79 -12.59
C GLN A 127 -11.68 10.55 -11.42
N ASN A 128 -12.14 9.29 -11.25
CA ASN A 128 -13.24 8.96 -10.34
C ASN A 128 -12.96 7.79 -9.38
N LEU A 129 -11.73 7.19 -9.41
CA LEU A 129 -11.31 6.03 -8.63
C LEU A 129 -12.01 4.70 -9.03
N TRP A 130 -12.81 4.69 -10.10
CA TRP A 130 -13.48 3.51 -10.64
C TRP A 130 -12.98 3.11 -12.01
N ASP A 131 -12.98 4.07 -12.92
CA ASP A 131 -12.56 3.85 -14.30
C ASP A 131 -11.08 4.14 -14.43
N TRP A 132 -10.27 3.09 -14.56
CA TRP A 132 -8.83 3.18 -14.63
C TRP A 132 -8.33 2.97 -16.05
N THR A 133 -7.45 3.85 -16.48
CA THR A 133 -6.78 3.76 -17.78
C THR A 133 -5.32 3.38 -17.58
N PHE A 134 -4.88 2.34 -18.25
CA PHE A 134 -3.47 1.93 -18.22
C PHE A 134 -2.59 3.02 -18.83
N ALA A 135 -1.65 3.52 -18.03
CA ALA A 135 -0.72 4.58 -18.43
C ALA A 135 0.65 4.01 -18.86
N GLY A 136 1.03 2.85 -18.34
CA GLY A 136 2.27 2.20 -18.73
C GLY A 136 2.87 1.30 -17.64
N ARG A 137 3.97 0.65 -17.98
CA ARG A 137 4.84 -0.01 -17.00
C ARG A 137 5.84 1.01 -16.49
N VAL A 138 6.08 1.01 -15.19
CA VAL A 138 7.09 1.87 -14.58
C VAL A 138 8.44 1.17 -14.63
N ASP A 139 9.40 1.77 -15.31
CA ASP A 139 10.77 1.27 -15.35
C ASP A 139 11.51 1.68 -14.05
N LEU A 140 11.76 0.71 -13.20
CA LEU A 140 12.46 0.87 -11.92
C LEU A 140 13.81 0.14 -11.89
N GLY A 141 14.31 -0.27 -13.05
CA GLY A 141 15.64 -0.87 -13.20
C GLY A 141 15.76 -2.32 -12.72
N SER A 142 14.67 -2.93 -12.28
CA SER A 142 14.60 -4.33 -11.82
C SER A 142 13.28 -4.96 -12.26
N GLU A 143 13.27 -6.26 -12.47
CA GLU A 143 12.06 -7.03 -12.78
C GLU A 143 11.44 -7.69 -11.54
N ARG A 144 11.87 -7.30 -10.34
CA ARG A 144 11.40 -7.86 -9.06
C ARG A 144 11.04 -6.76 -8.06
N VAL A 145 10.19 -5.83 -8.51
CA VAL A 145 9.77 -4.64 -7.74
C VAL A 145 8.31 -4.77 -7.31
N ILE A 146 8.03 -4.43 -6.04
CA ILE A 146 6.69 -4.41 -5.47
C ILE A 146 6.53 -3.24 -4.49
N ASP A 147 5.29 -3.01 -4.08
CA ASP A 147 4.90 -2.19 -2.93
C ASP A 147 5.35 -0.73 -3.06
N ALA A 148 4.84 -0.04 -4.05
CA ALA A 148 5.08 1.38 -4.22
C ALA A 148 4.46 2.21 -3.09
N CYS A 149 5.16 3.28 -2.70
CA CYS A 149 4.60 4.42 -1.98
C CYS A 149 5.03 5.69 -2.72
N VAL A 150 4.10 6.54 -3.08
CA VAL A 150 4.37 7.78 -3.82
C VAL A 150 3.97 8.99 -2.99
N TYR A 151 4.89 9.95 -2.86
CA TYR A 151 4.67 11.18 -2.10
C TYR A 151 5.16 12.40 -2.87
N GLU A 152 4.45 13.53 -2.77
CA GLU A 152 4.90 14.82 -3.30
C GLU A 152 5.86 15.46 -2.28
N VAL A 153 7.16 15.45 -2.60
CA VAL A 153 8.23 15.95 -1.71
C VAL A 153 8.52 17.44 -1.91
N GLY A 154 7.97 18.04 -2.93
CA GLY A 154 8.04 19.46 -3.27
C GLY A 154 7.11 19.77 -4.45
N PRO A 155 6.87 21.02 -4.80
CA PRO A 155 5.95 21.38 -5.87
C PRO A 155 6.30 20.67 -7.19
N ARG A 156 5.43 19.76 -7.65
CA ARG A 156 5.65 18.90 -8.82
C ARG A 156 6.94 18.07 -8.74
N GLN A 157 7.36 17.72 -7.57
CA GLN A 157 8.47 16.81 -7.32
C GLN A 157 7.94 15.62 -6.55
N TYR A 158 7.94 14.47 -7.18
CA TYR A 158 7.39 13.24 -6.62
C TYR A 158 8.51 12.26 -6.35
N LYS A 159 8.37 11.54 -5.27
CA LYS A 159 9.29 10.46 -4.92
C LYS A 159 8.50 9.19 -4.72
N LEU A 160 9.01 8.09 -5.24
CA LEU A 160 8.46 6.76 -5.14
C LEU A 160 9.46 5.91 -4.39
N TRP A 161 9.01 5.26 -3.31
CA TRP A 161 9.75 4.23 -2.61
C TRP A 161 9.10 2.88 -2.91
N TYR A 162 9.91 1.85 -3.04
CA TYR A 162 9.47 0.51 -3.36
C TYR A 162 10.44 -0.54 -2.81
N LYS A 163 9.96 -1.78 -2.72
CA LYS A 163 10.82 -2.92 -2.42
C LYS A 163 11.44 -3.43 -3.71
N ASP A 164 12.76 -3.56 -3.74
CA ASP A 164 13.50 -4.26 -4.79
C ASP A 164 14.04 -5.59 -4.25
N GLU A 165 13.46 -6.71 -4.71
CA GLU A 165 13.85 -8.04 -4.23
C GLU A 165 15.20 -8.49 -4.76
N ASP A 166 15.63 -8.02 -5.92
CA ASP A 166 16.96 -8.32 -6.47
C ASP A 166 18.08 -7.64 -5.66
N ASN A 167 17.74 -6.55 -4.96
CA ASN A 167 18.64 -5.85 -4.05
C ASN A 167 18.41 -6.20 -2.56
N GLY A 168 18.12 -7.46 -2.27
CA GLY A 168 17.98 -7.96 -0.90
C GLY A 168 16.74 -7.42 -0.17
N SER A 169 15.68 -7.11 -0.89
CA SER A 169 14.43 -6.57 -0.35
C SER A 169 14.64 -5.26 0.44
N LYS A 170 15.47 -4.38 -0.08
CA LYS A 170 15.71 -3.06 0.49
C LYS A 170 14.68 -2.06 -0.05
N THR A 171 14.47 -0.98 0.69
CA THR A 171 13.68 0.14 0.19
C THR A 171 14.52 0.98 -0.75
N THR A 172 14.15 0.96 -2.01
CA THR A 172 14.77 1.71 -3.10
C THR A 172 13.90 2.91 -3.46
N ALA A 173 14.48 3.96 -3.97
CA ALA A 173 13.78 5.18 -4.33
C ALA A 173 13.95 5.58 -5.80
N ALA A 174 12.95 6.24 -6.34
CA ALA A 174 12.96 6.90 -7.64
C ALA A 174 12.29 8.28 -7.54
N VAL A 175 12.58 9.18 -8.49
CA VAL A 175 12.00 10.52 -8.54
C VAL A 175 11.35 10.79 -9.88
N SER A 176 10.34 11.67 -9.88
CA SER A 176 9.60 12.09 -11.06
C SER A 176 9.13 13.54 -10.92
N GLU A 177 8.96 14.24 -12.04
CA GLU A 177 8.33 15.58 -12.12
C GLU A 177 6.89 15.51 -12.69
N ASP A 178 6.48 14.33 -13.22
CA ASP A 178 5.22 14.17 -13.94
C ASP A 178 4.40 12.94 -13.57
N LEU A 179 4.92 12.08 -12.64
CA LEU A 179 4.31 10.82 -12.23
C LEU A 179 4.30 9.70 -13.30
N TYR A 180 4.85 9.96 -14.49
CA TYR A 180 4.91 9.01 -15.59
C TYR A 180 6.33 8.50 -15.86
N HIS A 181 7.31 9.38 -15.74
CA HIS A 181 8.71 9.07 -15.99
C HIS A 181 9.50 9.12 -14.69
N TRP A 182 10.14 8.01 -14.36
CA TRP A 182 10.85 7.84 -13.10
C TRP A 182 12.34 7.65 -13.30
N SER A 183 13.14 8.28 -12.47
CA SER A 183 14.59 8.12 -12.43
C SER A 183 14.99 7.46 -11.12
N VAL A 184 15.55 6.26 -11.19
CA VAL A 184 15.97 5.49 -10.01
C VAL A 184 17.15 6.16 -9.34
N LEU A 185 17.07 6.36 -8.02
CA LEU A 185 18.13 6.92 -7.18
C LEU A 185 19.01 5.84 -6.53
N GLY A 186 18.44 4.66 -6.25
CA GLY A 186 19.06 3.57 -5.54
C GLY A 186 18.45 3.31 -4.15
N GLU A 187 19.14 2.48 -3.37
CA GLU A 187 18.70 2.10 -2.02
C GLU A 187 18.73 3.30 -1.05
N GLU A 188 17.69 3.49 -0.27
CA GLU A 188 17.62 4.54 0.76
C GLU A 188 17.51 3.99 2.18
N VAL A 189 16.79 2.87 2.38
CA VAL A 189 16.70 2.24 3.69
C VAL A 189 17.23 0.82 3.59
N THR A 190 18.33 0.58 4.27
CA THR A 190 19.13 -0.64 4.08
C THR A 190 19.45 -1.40 5.36
N ASP A 191 18.94 -0.95 6.50
CA ASP A 191 19.22 -1.55 7.81
C ASP A 191 18.64 -2.97 7.95
N CYS A 192 17.54 -3.26 7.27
CA CYS A 192 16.97 -4.61 7.18
C CYS A 192 16.26 -4.84 5.84
N ALA A 193 15.95 -6.09 5.54
CA ALA A 193 15.00 -6.44 4.50
C ALA A 193 13.59 -6.03 4.95
N GLN A 194 12.79 -5.45 4.05
CA GLN A 194 11.46 -4.90 4.36
C GLN A 194 10.62 -4.71 3.11
N GLU A 195 9.33 -4.44 3.29
CA GLU A 195 8.36 -4.19 2.23
C GLU A 195 7.32 -3.16 2.66
N GLY A 196 6.43 -2.76 1.75
CA GLY A 196 5.32 -1.87 2.04
C GLY A 196 5.74 -0.54 2.70
N PRO A 197 6.71 0.21 2.14
CA PRO A 197 7.01 1.53 2.67
C PRO A 197 5.79 2.44 2.55
N ASN A 198 5.52 3.26 3.58
CA ASN A 198 4.50 4.31 3.52
C ASN A 198 5.06 5.58 4.15
N VAL A 199 5.03 6.67 3.39
CA VAL A 199 5.63 7.96 3.75
C VAL A 199 4.56 9.00 4.01
N PHE A 200 4.69 9.76 5.10
CA PHE A 200 3.76 10.80 5.48
C PHE A 200 4.43 11.90 6.31
N GLU A 201 3.78 13.04 6.41
CA GLU A 201 4.19 14.11 7.31
C GLU A 201 3.26 14.21 8.52
N LEU A 202 3.84 14.32 9.72
CA LEU A 202 3.11 14.54 10.96
C LEU A 202 3.94 15.38 11.93
N GLY A 203 3.34 16.44 12.48
CA GLY A 203 4.02 17.30 13.45
C GLY A 203 5.23 18.06 12.88
N GLY A 204 5.24 18.34 11.58
CA GLY A 204 6.35 19.00 10.88
C GLY A 204 7.55 18.09 10.60
N MET A 205 7.41 16.79 10.87
CA MET A 205 8.43 15.77 10.61
C MET A 205 7.97 14.84 9.51
N LYS A 206 8.91 14.29 8.78
CA LYS A 206 8.71 13.27 7.75
C LYS A 206 8.94 11.89 8.33
N TRP A 207 7.99 11.02 8.11
CA TRP A 207 7.96 9.68 8.64
C TRP A 207 7.86 8.66 7.52
N MET A 208 8.49 7.53 7.71
CA MET A 208 8.26 6.31 6.93
C MET A 208 7.98 5.17 7.88
N ILE A 209 6.98 4.36 7.56
CA ILE A 209 6.79 3.05 8.16
C ILE A 209 7.01 1.99 7.10
N SER A 210 7.53 0.84 7.50
CA SER A 210 7.80 -0.27 6.56
C SER A 210 7.66 -1.60 7.27
N ASP A 211 7.08 -2.59 6.59
CA ASP A 211 6.90 -3.94 7.12
C ASP A 211 8.22 -4.72 7.05
N TYR A 212 8.69 -5.19 8.20
CA TYR A 212 9.87 -6.06 8.28
C TYR A 212 9.52 -7.48 8.79
N TRP A 213 8.25 -7.87 8.60
CA TRP A 213 7.63 -9.17 8.94
C TRP A 213 7.57 -9.49 10.44
N LYS A 214 7.81 -8.51 11.29
CA LYS A 214 7.70 -8.59 12.76
C LYS A 214 7.06 -7.32 13.33
N GLY A 215 6.11 -6.74 12.60
CA GLY A 215 5.58 -5.41 12.83
C GLY A 215 6.15 -4.40 11.84
N LEU A 216 5.99 -3.12 12.12
CA LEU A 216 6.41 -2.03 11.27
C LEU A 216 7.60 -1.29 11.86
N ALA A 217 8.67 -1.15 11.09
CA ALA A 217 9.78 -0.27 11.39
C ALA A 217 9.36 1.19 11.15
N VAL A 218 9.71 2.09 12.06
CA VAL A 218 9.41 3.52 11.97
C VAL A 218 10.69 4.29 11.77
N TYR A 219 10.74 5.07 10.72
CA TYR A 219 11.85 5.96 10.38
C TYR A 219 11.42 7.41 10.39
N ARG A 220 12.37 8.29 10.68
CA ARG A 220 12.22 9.74 10.60
C ARG A 220 13.24 10.31 9.63
N SER A 221 12.84 11.36 8.92
CA SER A 221 13.71 12.13 8.03
C SER A 221 13.43 13.63 8.16
N ASP A 222 14.43 14.46 7.85
CA ASP A 222 14.28 15.91 7.71
C ASP A 222 14.15 16.31 6.22
N ASP A 223 14.50 15.44 5.27
CA ASP A 223 14.67 15.76 3.85
C ASP A 223 14.08 14.73 2.85
N PHE A 224 13.33 13.72 3.32
CA PHE A 224 12.82 12.60 2.52
C PHE A 224 13.90 11.71 1.88
N THR A 225 15.13 11.78 2.34
CA THR A 225 16.25 11.03 1.76
C THR A 225 17.05 10.29 2.83
N HIS A 226 17.39 10.98 3.91
CA HIS A 226 18.15 10.38 5.00
C HIS A 226 17.20 9.92 6.11
N TRP A 227 17.04 8.60 6.20
CA TRP A 227 16.09 7.97 7.12
C TRP A 227 16.81 7.40 8.34
N ILE A 228 16.31 7.73 9.53
CA ILE A 228 16.84 7.25 10.81
C ILE A 228 15.75 6.41 11.47
N ARG A 229 16.03 5.13 11.72
CA ARG A 229 15.14 4.24 12.47
C ARG A 229 14.95 4.73 13.89
N CYS A 230 13.69 4.88 14.34
CA CYS A 230 13.34 5.44 15.63
C CYS A 230 12.69 4.43 16.55
N ALA A 231 11.85 3.55 16.02
CA ALA A 231 11.04 2.61 16.79
C ALA A 231 10.54 1.47 15.92
N ASP A 232 9.92 0.50 16.58
CA ASP A 232 9.07 -0.52 15.96
C ASP A 232 7.67 -0.42 16.56
N ILE A 233 6.64 -0.57 15.73
CA ILE A 233 5.24 -0.56 16.16
C ILE A 233 4.53 -1.80 15.61
N LEU A 234 3.38 -2.15 16.21
CA LEU A 234 2.59 -3.32 15.83
C LEU A 234 3.39 -4.63 15.83
N ASN A 235 4.45 -4.69 16.61
CA ASN A 235 5.37 -5.82 16.79
C ASN A 235 5.03 -6.70 17.99
N GLU A 236 3.88 -6.44 18.62
CA GLU A 236 3.33 -7.22 19.72
C GLU A 236 1.90 -7.65 19.40
N SER A 237 1.45 -8.77 20.00
CA SER A 237 0.09 -9.23 19.85
C SER A 237 -0.92 -8.23 20.38
N GLY A 238 -1.91 -7.88 19.57
CA GLY A 238 -3.01 -7.00 19.97
C GLY A 238 -3.92 -7.65 21.03
N ARG A 239 -4.82 -6.84 21.57
CA ARG A 239 -5.68 -7.24 22.70
C ARG A 239 -6.99 -7.91 22.25
N ARG A 240 -7.38 -7.77 21.00
CA ARG A 240 -8.65 -8.27 20.46
C ARG A 240 -8.48 -9.59 19.71
N PRO A 241 -9.52 -10.43 19.59
CA PRO A 241 -9.39 -11.78 19.00
C PRO A 241 -8.77 -11.81 17.60
N MET A 242 -9.12 -10.84 16.73
CA MET A 242 -8.63 -10.78 15.35
C MET A 242 -7.43 -9.86 15.17
N ASP A 243 -6.75 -9.51 16.24
CA ASP A 243 -5.59 -8.63 16.29
C ASP A 243 -4.47 -9.30 17.11
N LYS A 244 -4.17 -10.55 16.77
CA LYS A 244 -3.20 -11.39 17.51
C LYS A 244 -1.86 -11.54 16.83
N GLY A 245 -1.80 -11.27 15.55
CA GLY A 245 -0.57 -11.26 14.77
C GLY A 245 0.17 -9.92 14.87
N TRP A 246 1.31 -9.85 14.22
CA TRP A 246 2.00 -8.59 13.96
C TRP A 246 1.22 -7.78 12.91
N GLY A 247 1.37 -6.46 12.95
CA GLY A 247 0.86 -5.62 11.89
C GLY A 247 1.77 -5.68 10.67
N HIS A 248 1.15 -5.73 9.51
CA HIS A 248 1.81 -5.81 8.20
C HIS A 248 1.34 -4.68 7.31
N HIS A 249 2.13 -4.35 6.32
CA HIS A 249 1.92 -3.40 5.23
C HIS A 249 0.79 -2.40 5.53
N ALA A 250 1.13 -1.20 5.94
CA ALA A 250 0.14 -0.23 6.39
C ALA A 250 0.11 1.00 5.50
N ASP A 251 -1.07 1.61 5.41
CA ASP A 251 -1.27 2.95 4.89
C ASP A 251 -1.59 3.95 6.01
N VAL A 252 -1.17 5.20 5.86
CA VAL A 252 -1.32 6.24 6.86
C VAL A 252 -2.09 7.43 6.33
N VAL A 253 -3.23 7.70 6.93
CA VAL A 253 -4.00 8.92 6.67
C VAL A 253 -3.77 9.94 7.78
N VAL A 254 -3.21 11.10 7.42
CA VAL A 254 -2.99 12.19 8.36
C VAL A 254 -4.17 13.16 8.34
N ARG A 255 -4.71 13.49 9.53
CA ARG A 255 -5.76 14.49 9.72
C ARG A 255 -5.42 15.41 10.91
N GLY A 256 -4.99 16.62 10.59
CA GLY A 256 -4.50 17.58 11.59
C GLY A 256 -3.29 17.03 12.32
N GLU A 257 -3.37 16.91 13.64
CA GLU A 257 -2.29 16.40 14.49
C GLU A 257 -2.36 14.88 14.75
N ARG A 258 -3.09 14.12 13.91
CA ARG A 258 -3.28 12.68 14.10
C ARG A 258 -2.97 11.92 12.84
N ALA A 259 -2.31 10.77 13.01
CA ALA A 259 -2.13 9.74 11.98
C ALA A 259 -3.05 8.55 12.30
N PHE A 260 -3.75 8.06 11.27
CA PHE A 260 -4.59 6.88 11.33
C PHE A 260 -3.93 5.81 10.47
N LEU A 261 -3.54 4.69 11.10
CA LEU A 261 -2.91 3.57 10.42
C LEU A 261 -3.95 2.53 10.05
N PHE A 262 -3.95 2.16 8.78
CA PHE A 262 -4.72 1.03 8.24
C PHE A 262 -3.72 -0.07 7.90
N TYR A 263 -3.83 -1.21 8.55
CA TYR A 263 -2.89 -2.32 8.42
C TYR A 263 -3.64 -3.65 8.44
N PHE A 264 -3.00 -4.71 8.02
CA PHE A 264 -3.53 -6.06 8.20
C PHE A 264 -2.66 -6.87 9.15
N CYS A 265 -3.23 -7.92 9.70
CA CYS A 265 -2.50 -8.93 10.46
C CYS A 265 -3.01 -10.33 10.07
N HIS A 266 -2.12 -11.29 10.15
CA HIS A 266 -2.50 -12.70 10.05
C HIS A 266 -3.00 -13.15 11.41
N PRO A 267 -4.25 -13.68 11.51
CA PRO A 267 -4.84 -14.13 12.77
C PRO A 267 -4.18 -15.41 13.29
#